data_4c999e4c61e7a5a6f674d4586aff55de
#
_entry.id   4c999e4c61e7a5a6f674d4586aff55de
#
_cell.length_a   1.000
_cell.length_b   1.000
_cell.length_c   1.000
_cell.angle_alpha   90.00
_cell.angle_beta   90.00
_cell.angle_gamma   90.00
#
_symmetry.space_group_name_H-M   'P 1'
#
loop_
_entity.id
_entity.type
_entity.pdbx_description
1 polymer ?
#
loop_
_entity_poly.entity_id
_entity_poly.type
_entity_poly.pdbx_seq_one_letter_code
_entity_poly.pdbx_strand_id
1 'polypeptide(L)'
;GSYSKREFIDLQKLAEERFVEIIPEIDAPAHTLAFSHYDPQLGSKEYGMDHLDLFNPATYEFLDGLFKEYLSGDNPVFRGPRVHIGTDEYSNKDKAVVEKFREFTDRYIRLVESYGKQACVWGALTHAAGETPVKSENVVMNAWYNGYADPREMVRQGYKLISIPDGYLYIVPAAGYYYDYLNCRMLYDKWTPAHVGAEVFEERAPAILGGMFAVWNDHVGNGISTKDIHDRLFPGVQTLAVKMWTGATVTTPYDEFDVRRKALSEAPGVNQAGRIGRGGGLVYSQAAVDAGSGTPHREIGYGYRVEFDIVGADEERGTALFSSPDAVLSFGPGTGHDGVLARRLPQYLLVPCA
;
A
#
# COMPACT_ATOMS: atom_id res chain seq x y z
N GLY A 1 7.20 -1.03 13.16
CA GLY A 1 6.02 -0.88 14.02
C GLY A 1 5.07 -2.04 13.86
N SER A 2 4.29 -2.30 14.87
CA SER A 2 3.25 -3.34 14.86
C SER A 2 2.05 -2.84 15.63
N TYR A 3 0.87 -3.32 15.27
CA TYR A 3 -0.33 -3.14 16.09
C TYR A 3 -0.42 -4.27 17.12
N SER A 4 -0.78 -3.94 18.37
CA SER A 4 -1.30 -4.95 19.27
C SER A 4 -2.68 -5.44 18.80
N LYS A 5 -3.09 -6.64 19.20
CA LYS A 5 -4.43 -7.15 18.87
C LYS A 5 -5.54 -6.19 19.28
N ARG A 6 -5.38 -5.52 20.43
CA ARG A 6 -6.35 -4.55 20.93
C ARG A 6 -6.44 -3.31 20.03
N GLU A 7 -5.31 -2.72 19.66
CA GLU A 7 -5.28 -1.57 18.76
C GLU A 7 -5.91 -1.91 17.41
N PHE A 8 -5.63 -3.11 16.88
CA PHE A 8 -6.22 -3.56 15.62
C PHE A 8 -7.74 -3.76 15.71
N ILE A 9 -8.23 -4.32 16.84
CA ILE A 9 -9.67 -4.41 17.12
C ILE A 9 -10.30 -3.03 17.19
N ASP A 10 -9.67 -2.08 17.88
CA ASP A 10 -10.20 -0.72 18.07
C ASP A 10 -10.20 0.05 16.73
N LEU A 11 -9.21 -0.16 15.86
CA LEU A 11 -9.21 0.38 14.49
C LEU A 11 -10.36 -0.18 13.65
N GLN A 12 -10.64 -1.49 13.72
CA GLN A 12 -11.76 -2.08 12.99
C GLN A 12 -13.11 -1.52 13.47
N LYS A 13 -13.31 -1.34 14.78
CA LYS A 13 -14.51 -0.69 15.33
C LYS A 13 -14.66 0.75 14.83
N LEU A 14 -13.56 1.50 14.83
CA LEU A 14 -13.54 2.87 14.31
C LEU A 14 -13.91 2.93 12.82
N ALA A 15 -13.47 1.96 12.03
CA ALA A 15 -13.82 1.83 10.62
C ALA A 15 -15.31 1.46 10.45
N GLU A 16 -15.80 0.47 11.20
CA GLU A 16 -17.21 0.06 11.21
C GLU A 16 -18.16 1.24 11.48
N GLU A 17 -17.83 2.10 12.47
CA GLU A 17 -18.58 3.33 12.78
C GLU A 17 -18.64 4.31 11.60
N ARG A 18 -17.74 4.18 10.63
CA ARG A 18 -17.63 5.04 9.44
C ARG A 18 -18.02 4.33 8.16
N PHE A 19 -18.67 3.17 8.27
CA PHE A 19 -19.07 2.33 7.15
C PHE A 19 -17.88 1.90 6.26
N VAL A 20 -16.72 1.71 6.87
CA VAL A 20 -15.51 1.17 6.23
C VAL A 20 -15.21 -0.19 6.81
N GLU A 21 -14.99 -1.17 5.95
CA GLU A 21 -14.52 -2.49 6.34
C GLU A 21 -12.98 -2.54 6.25
N ILE A 22 -12.33 -2.96 7.31
CA ILE A 22 -10.93 -3.36 7.26
C ILE A 22 -10.90 -4.86 6.97
N ILE A 23 -10.35 -5.25 5.82
CA ILE A 23 -10.12 -6.63 5.44
C ILE A 23 -8.68 -6.97 5.81
N PRO A 24 -8.43 -7.73 6.88
CA PRO A 24 -7.09 -8.13 7.24
C PRO A 24 -6.55 -9.15 6.25
N GLU A 25 -5.24 -9.10 6.01
CA GLU A 25 -4.55 -10.01 5.14
C GLU A 25 -3.44 -10.75 5.90
N ILE A 26 -3.40 -12.08 5.71
CA ILE A 26 -2.26 -12.93 6.02
C ILE A 26 -1.77 -13.46 4.68
N ASP A 27 -0.84 -12.75 4.08
CA ASP A 27 -0.32 -13.11 2.77
C ASP A 27 0.59 -14.32 2.86
N ALA A 28 0.24 -15.36 2.11
CA ALA A 28 0.96 -16.61 1.97
C ALA A 28 0.51 -17.32 0.68
N PRO A 29 1.34 -18.18 0.08
CA PRO A 29 2.63 -18.71 0.55
C PRO A 29 3.87 -17.96 0.06
N ALA A 30 3.74 -16.93 -0.79
CA ALA A 30 4.80 -15.97 -1.10
C ALA A 30 4.75 -14.77 -0.15
N HIS A 31 5.71 -13.84 -0.27
CA HIS A 31 5.83 -12.62 0.55
C HIS A 31 5.95 -12.88 2.06
N THR A 32 6.44 -14.04 2.45
CA THR A 32 6.42 -14.58 3.82
C THR A 32 7.76 -14.47 4.55
N LEU A 33 8.61 -13.54 4.15
CA LEU A 33 9.94 -13.36 4.78
C LEU A 33 9.86 -13.15 6.30
N ALA A 34 8.81 -12.48 6.77
CA ALA A 34 8.58 -12.29 8.20
C ALA A 34 8.36 -13.62 8.95
N PHE A 35 7.67 -14.58 8.33
CA PHE A 35 7.44 -15.90 8.91
C PHE A 35 8.71 -16.73 8.90
N SER A 36 9.48 -16.69 7.83
CA SER A 36 10.77 -17.38 7.73
C SER A 36 11.85 -16.78 8.64
N HIS A 37 11.75 -15.48 8.96
CA HIS A 37 12.61 -14.89 10.00
C HIS A 37 12.23 -15.35 11.41
N TYR A 38 10.93 -15.61 11.66
CA TYR A 38 10.47 -16.16 12.92
C TYR A 38 10.88 -17.64 13.05
N ASP A 39 10.64 -18.46 12.03
CA ASP A 39 11.09 -19.85 11.97
C ASP A 39 11.65 -20.15 10.57
N PRO A 40 13.00 -20.23 10.43
CA PRO A 40 13.64 -20.51 9.15
C PRO A 40 13.29 -21.85 8.52
N GLN A 41 12.71 -22.80 9.28
CA GLN A 41 12.29 -24.09 8.74
C GLN A 41 11.03 -23.98 7.85
N LEU A 42 10.27 -22.87 7.96
CA LEU A 42 9.09 -22.63 7.14
C LEU A 42 9.45 -22.17 5.71
N GLY A 43 10.62 -21.54 5.55
CA GLY A 43 11.06 -21.00 4.26
C GLY A 43 11.47 -22.06 3.27
N SER A 44 11.17 -21.81 1.99
CA SER A 44 11.56 -22.68 0.90
C SER A 44 13.04 -22.52 0.58
N LYS A 45 13.79 -23.62 0.61
CA LYS A 45 15.19 -23.64 0.18
C LYS A 45 15.35 -23.54 -1.34
N GLU A 46 14.31 -23.91 -2.07
CA GLU A 46 14.33 -23.92 -3.53
C GLU A 46 13.88 -22.59 -4.14
N TYR A 47 12.85 -21.95 -3.55
CA TYR A 47 12.21 -20.76 -4.13
C TYR A 47 12.56 -19.46 -3.39
N GLY A 48 13.29 -19.55 -2.28
CA GLY A 48 13.69 -18.40 -1.46
C GLY A 48 13.00 -18.35 -0.11
N MET A 49 13.62 -17.64 0.83
CA MET A 49 13.10 -17.53 2.20
C MET A 49 11.85 -16.65 2.32
N ASP A 50 11.52 -15.94 1.29
CA ASP A 50 10.27 -15.17 1.14
C ASP A 50 9.09 -16.01 0.65
N HIS A 51 9.32 -17.32 0.42
CA HIS A 51 8.32 -18.32 0.06
C HIS A 51 8.26 -19.41 1.14
N LEU A 52 7.08 -19.85 1.52
CA LEU A 52 6.92 -21.00 2.41
C LEU A 52 7.14 -22.31 1.64
N ASP A 53 7.71 -23.29 2.30
CA ASP A 53 7.82 -24.64 1.75
C ASP A 53 6.47 -25.36 1.85
N LEU A 54 5.80 -25.51 0.73
CA LEU A 54 4.47 -26.15 0.65
C LEU A 54 4.51 -27.67 0.84
N PHE A 55 5.69 -28.29 0.82
CA PHE A 55 5.85 -29.71 1.10
C PHE A 55 6.19 -29.97 2.57
N ASN A 56 6.43 -28.93 3.37
CA ASN A 56 6.72 -29.04 4.79
C ASN A 56 5.42 -28.99 5.61
N PRO A 57 5.06 -30.05 6.37
CA PRO A 57 3.89 -30.03 7.24
C PRO A 57 3.90 -28.89 8.27
N ALA A 58 5.08 -28.47 8.76
CA ALA A 58 5.20 -27.39 9.72
C ALA A 58 4.65 -26.05 9.18
N THR A 59 4.70 -25.83 7.86
CA THR A 59 4.08 -24.67 7.20
C THR A 59 2.58 -24.58 7.52
N TYR A 60 1.90 -25.70 7.41
CA TYR A 60 0.45 -25.78 7.65
C TYR A 60 0.12 -25.69 9.14
N GLU A 61 0.92 -26.33 10.01
CA GLU A 61 0.74 -26.23 11.47
C GLU A 61 0.88 -24.78 11.93
N PHE A 62 1.88 -24.06 11.43
CA PHE A 62 2.12 -22.65 11.74
C PHE A 62 0.95 -21.78 11.27
N LEU A 63 0.55 -21.88 9.99
CA LEU A 63 -0.51 -21.04 9.43
C LEU A 63 -1.88 -21.37 10.03
N ASP A 64 -2.20 -22.64 10.24
CA ASP A 64 -3.45 -23.04 10.90
C ASP A 64 -3.54 -22.46 12.32
N GLY A 65 -2.41 -22.49 13.05
CA GLY A 65 -2.27 -21.84 14.36
C GLY A 65 -2.51 -20.35 14.30
N LEU A 66 -1.90 -19.69 13.33
CA LEU A 66 -2.03 -18.25 13.13
C LEU A 66 -3.47 -17.85 12.78
N PHE A 67 -4.10 -18.48 11.79
CA PHE A 67 -5.50 -18.22 11.46
C PHE A 67 -6.43 -18.48 12.64
N LYS A 68 -6.22 -19.59 13.36
CA LYS A 68 -6.99 -19.90 14.57
C LYS A 68 -6.86 -18.81 15.62
N GLU A 69 -5.66 -18.29 15.86
CA GLU A 69 -5.39 -17.24 16.85
C GLU A 69 -6.18 -15.96 16.57
N TYR A 70 -6.34 -15.60 15.29
CA TYR A 70 -6.98 -14.36 14.89
C TYR A 70 -8.47 -14.49 14.55
N LEU A 71 -8.96 -15.70 14.24
CA LEU A 71 -10.32 -15.95 13.79
C LEU A 71 -11.22 -16.64 14.82
N SER A 72 -10.66 -17.27 15.85
CA SER A 72 -11.45 -18.04 16.81
C SER A 72 -11.91 -17.23 18.03
N GLY A 73 -12.92 -17.78 18.73
CA GLY A 73 -13.47 -17.22 19.97
C GLY A 73 -14.64 -16.26 19.73
N ASP A 74 -15.29 -15.85 20.83
CA ASP A 74 -16.48 -14.99 20.80
C ASP A 74 -16.19 -13.55 20.31
N ASN A 75 -14.94 -13.12 20.48
CA ASN A 75 -14.45 -11.80 20.03
C ASN A 75 -13.14 -11.95 19.25
N PRO A 76 -13.20 -12.46 18.02
CA PRO A 76 -11.99 -12.67 17.23
C PRO A 76 -11.29 -11.36 16.92
N VAL A 77 -9.98 -11.43 16.71
CA VAL A 77 -9.18 -10.23 16.36
C VAL A 77 -9.59 -9.70 14.99
N PHE A 78 -9.84 -10.59 14.03
CA PHE A 78 -10.38 -10.24 12.71
C PHE A 78 -11.90 -10.21 12.78
N ARG A 79 -12.46 -9.02 12.89
CA ARG A 79 -13.88 -8.79 13.18
C ARG A 79 -14.77 -8.82 11.94
N GLY A 80 -14.29 -8.23 10.84
CA GLY A 80 -15.04 -8.08 9.60
C GLY A 80 -15.48 -9.42 8.97
N PRO A 81 -16.41 -9.38 8.02
CA PRO A 81 -16.91 -10.58 7.34
C PRO A 81 -15.91 -11.19 6.36
N ARG A 82 -14.84 -10.47 5.99
CA ARG A 82 -13.87 -10.89 5.00
C ARG A 82 -12.46 -11.01 5.57
N VAL A 83 -11.68 -11.95 5.03
CA VAL A 83 -10.26 -12.13 5.33
C VAL A 83 -9.53 -12.44 4.03
N HIS A 84 -8.42 -11.75 3.79
CA HIS A 84 -7.56 -12.00 2.65
C HIS A 84 -6.46 -12.98 3.03
N ILE A 85 -6.20 -13.96 2.16
CA ILE A 85 -5.22 -15.04 2.42
C ILE A 85 -3.98 -14.91 1.52
N GLY A 86 -3.86 -13.81 0.77
CA GLY A 86 -2.77 -13.60 -0.18
C GLY A 86 -2.94 -14.43 -1.44
N THR A 87 -2.02 -15.36 -1.66
CA THR A 87 -1.98 -16.33 -2.76
C THR A 87 -1.59 -15.76 -4.11
N ASP A 88 -0.64 -14.85 -4.12
CA ASP A 88 0.02 -14.37 -5.32
C ASP A 88 1.47 -14.90 -5.46
N GLU A 89 2.08 -14.63 -6.55
CA GLU A 89 3.51 -14.71 -6.91
C GLU A 89 4.28 -15.95 -6.43
N TYR A 90 3.62 -17.11 -6.27
CA TYR A 90 4.33 -18.34 -5.97
C TYR A 90 4.92 -18.99 -7.23
N SER A 91 5.92 -19.85 -7.06
CA SER A 91 6.60 -20.52 -8.18
C SER A 91 5.66 -21.42 -8.97
N ASN A 92 5.78 -21.41 -10.30
CA ASN A 92 5.12 -22.34 -11.22
C ASN A 92 6.11 -23.17 -12.04
N LYS A 93 7.35 -23.35 -11.54
CA LYS A 93 8.45 -24.01 -12.27
C LYS A 93 8.18 -25.46 -12.62
N ASP A 94 7.41 -26.18 -11.80
CA ASP A 94 7.05 -27.56 -12.06
C ASP A 94 5.60 -27.87 -11.65
N LYS A 95 5.07 -28.96 -12.20
CA LYS A 95 3.68 -29.37 -12.01
C LYS A 95 3.37 -29.68 -10.53
N ALA A 96 4.28 -30.30 -9.80
CA ALA A 96 4.03 -30.70 -8.42
C ALA A 96 3.86 -29.47 -7.51
N VAL A 97 4.67 -28.44 -7.73
CA VAL A 97 4.57 -27.17 -7.00
C VAL A 97 3.28 -26.43 -7.34
N VAL A 98 2.89 -26.40 -8.62
CA VAL A 98 1.62 -25.80 -9.05
C VAL A 98 0.44 -26.49 -8.37
N GLU A 99 0.40 -27.82 -8.37
CA GLU A 99 -0.69 -28.56 -7.72
C GLU A 99 -0.71 -28.32 -6.21
N LYS A 100 0.45 -28.25 -5.55
CA LYS A 100 0.57 -27.91 -4.14
C LYS A 100 0.11 -26.48 -3.83
N PHE A 101 0.42 -25.52 -4.67
CA PHE A 101 -0.07 -24.14 -4.51
C PHE A 101 -1.60 -24.10 -4.64
N ARG A 102 -2.17 -24.85 -5.57
CA ARG A 102 -3.63 -24.94 -5.72
C ARG A 102 -4.29 -25.62 -4.53
N GLU A 103 -3.72 -26.73 -4.01
CA GLU A 103 -4.17 -27.38 -2.76
C GLU A 103 -4.12 -26.40 -1.58
N PHE A 104 -3.03 -25.63 -1.46
CA PHE A 104 -2.86 -24.60 -0.44
C PHE A 104 -3.96 -23.54 -0.52
N THR A 105 -4.18 -22.99 -1.71
CA THR A 105 -5.19 -21.94 -1.95
C THR A 105 -6.59 -22.45 -1.57
N ASP A 106 -6.99 -23.64 -2.05
CA ASP A 106 -8.29 -24.23 -1.72
C ASP A 106 -8.44 -24.49 -0.22
N ARG A 107 -7.37 -25.01 0.43
CA ARG A 107 -7.35 -25.27 1.87
C ARG A 107 -7.65 -24.02 2.67
N TYR A 108 -6.95 -22.92 2.39
CA TYR A 108 -7.08 -21.69 3.19
C TYR A 108 -8.35 -20.91 2.89
N ILE A 109 -8.88 -20.99 1.69
CA ILE A 109 -10.26 -20.53 1.37
C ILE A 109 -11.25 -21.24 2.30
N ARG A 110 -11.20 -22.56 2.35
CA ARG A 110 -12.11 -23.36 3.19
C ARG A 110 -11.88 -23.16 4.69
N LEU A 111 -10.64 -22.98 5.10
CA LEU A 111 -10.31 -22.68 6.50
C LEU A 111 -10.97 -21.36 6.94
N VAL A 112 -10.81 -20.28 6.17
CA VAL A 112 -11.45 -18.99 6.45
C VAL A 112 -12.97 -19.11 6.48
N GLU A 113 -13.56 -19.83 5.54
CA GLU A 113 -15.00 -20.09 5.52
C GLU A 113 -15.49 -20.89 6.72
N SER A 114 -14.68 -21.82 7.25
CA SER A 114 -15.03 -22.59 8.45
C SER A 114 -15.20 -21.72 9.70
N TYR A 115 -14.60 -20.53 9.70
CA TYR A 115 -14.81 -19.47 10.71
C TYR A 115 -15.96 -18.51 10.38
N GLY A 116 -16.77 -18.81 9.36
CA GLY A 116 -17.91 -17.98 8.94
C GLY A 116 -17.50 -16.69 8.20
N LYS A 117 -16.28 -16.65 7.65
CA LYS A 117 -15.75 -15.50 6.90
C LYS A 117 -15.75 -15.79 5.39
N GLN A 118 -15.79 -14.73 4.58
CA GLN A 118 -15.58 -14.82 3.14
C GLN A 118 -14.09 -14.67 2.84
N ALA A 119 -13.53 -15.59 2.05
CA ALA A 119 -12.14 -15.52 1.63
C ALA A 119 -11.96 -14.52 0.48
N CYS A 120 -10.87 -13.72 0.57
CA CYS A 120 -10.34 -12.91 -0.50
C CYS A 120 -8.96 -13.45 -0.90
N VAL A 121 -8.63 -13.38 -2.19
CA VAL A 121 -7.37 -13.90 -2.77
C VAL A 121 -6.80 -12.93 -3.79
N TRP A 122 -5.48 -12.92 -3.97
CA TRP A 122 -4.88 -12.37 -5.17
C TRP A 122 -5.03 -13.32 -6.34
N GLY A 123 -5.20 -12.78 -7.52
CA GLY A 123 -5.31 -13.58 -8.74
C GLY A 123 -3.98 -14.22 -9.13
N ALA A 124 -3.92 -15.57 -9.14
CA ALA A 124 -2.73 -16.34 -9.49
C ALA A 124 -3.03 -17.62 -10.29
N LEU A 125 -4.28 -17.97 -10.52
CA LEU A 125 -4.65 -19.29 -11.02
C LEU A 125 -4.46 -19.51 -12.54
N THR A 126 -4.22 -18.45 -13.32
CA THR A 126 -3.74 -18.59 -14.69
C THR A 126 -2.25 -18.88 -14.71
N HIS A 127 -1.47 -18.21 -13.86
CA HIS A 127 -0.04 -18.47 -13.67
C HIS A 127 0.21 -19.87 -13.10
N ALA A 128 -0.57 -20.26 -12.09
CA ALA A 128 -0.58 -21.60 -11.51
C ALA A 128 -1.65 -22.49 -12.17
N ALA A 129 -1.59 -22.61 -13.50
CA ALA A 129 -2.49 -23.47 -14.25
C ALA A 129 -2.25 -24.95 -13.91
N GLY A 130 -3.27 -25.64 -13.37
CA GLY A 130 -3.18 -27.02 -12.88
C GLY A 130 -4.53 -27.70 -12.85
N GLU A 131 -4.52 -28.96 -12.39
CA GLU A 131 -5.70 -29.83 -12.37
C GLU A 131 -6.41 -29.85 -11.02
N THR A 132 -5.69 -29.56 -9.91
CA THR A 132 -6.28 -29.50 -8.57
C THR A 132 -7.35 -28.41 -8.51
N PRO A 133 -8.60 -28.76 -8.19
CA PRO A 133 -9.67 -27.76 -8.14
C PRO A 133 -9.44 -26.80 -6.98
N VAL A 134 -9.75 -25.52 -7.23
CA VAL A 134 -9.74 -24.46 -6.23
C VAL A 134 -11.16 -23.90 -6.12
N LYS A 135 -11.68 -23.81 -4.91
CA LYS A 135 -13.00 -23.25 -4.66
C LYS A 135 -13.09 -21.81 -5.15
N SER A 136 -14.15 -21.49 -5.89
CA SER A 136 -14.43 -20.15 -6.44
C SER A 136 -15.72 -19.55 -5.90
N GLU A 137 -16.68 -20.41 -5.51
CA GLU A 137 -17.96 -19.93 -4.98
C GLU A 137 -17.74 -19.13 -3.68
N ASN A 138 -18.36 -17.96 -3.60
CA ASN A 138 -18.24 -17.05 -2.47
C ASN A 138 -16.81 -16.54 -2.21
N VAL A 139 -15.93 -16.56 -3.22
CA VAL A 139 -14.55 -16.05 -3.11
C VAL A 139 -14.43 -14.74 -3.90
N VAL A 140 -13.78 -13.75 -3.29
CA VAL A 140 -13.42 -12.49 -3.94
C VAL A 140 -11.98 -12.56 -4.39
N MET A 141 -11.73 -12.20 -5.67
CA MET A 141 -10.37 -12.20 -6.23
C MET A 141 -9.96 -10.79 -6.65
N ASN A 142 -8.82 -10.34 -6.16
CA ASN A 142 -8.18 -9.12 -6.62
C ASN A 142 -7.46 -9.40 -7.94
N ALA A 143 -7.98 -8.86 -9.05
CA ALA A 143 -7.44 -9.05 -10.39
C ALA A 143 -6.43 -7.95 -10.70
N TRP A 144 -5.16 -8.24 -10.54
CA TRP A 144 -4.06 -7.28 -10.60
C TRP A 144 -3.24 -7.37 -11.90
N TYR A 145 -3.01 -8.56 -12.40
CA TYR A 145 -2.26 -8.81 -13.61
C TYR A 145 -2.86 -9.97 -14.42
N ASN A 146 -3.16 -9.74 -15.70
CA ASN A 146 -3.83 -10.73 -16.55
C ASN A 146 -3.02 -12.02 -16.73
N GLY A 147 -1.69 -11.94 -16.71
CA GLY A 147 -0.81 -13.11 -16.80
C GLY A 147 -0.89 -14.02 -15.57
N TYR A 148 -1.24 -13.48 -14.43
CA TYR A 148 -1.47 -14.26 -13.22
C TYR A 148 -2.91 -14.76 -13.09
N ALA A 149 -3.89 -13.96 -13.49
CA ALA A 149 -5.29 -14.37 -13.51
C ALA A 149 -6.02 -13.70 -14.68
N ASP A 150 -6.36 -14.48 -15.70
CA ASP A 150 -7.21 -14.02 -16.80
C ASP A 150 -8.61 -13.68 -16.27
N PRO A 151 -9.04 -12.42 -16.32
CA PRO A 151 -10.28 -12.01 -15.67
C PRO A 151 -11.52 -12.72 -16.22
N ARG A 152 -11.56 -13.01 -17.53
CA ARG A 152 -12.68 -13.71 -18.14
C ARG A 152 -12.75 -15.15 -17.70
N GLU A 153 -11.60 -15.81 -17.60
CA GLU A 153 -11.51 -17.17 -17.09
C GLU A 153 -11.94 -17.24 -15.63
N MET A 154 -11.45 -16.32 -14.78
CA MET A 154 -11.80 -16.30 -13.36
C MET A 154 -13.30 -16.09 -13.15
N VAL A 155 -13.93 -15.20 -13.93
CA VAL A 155 -15.38 -15.02 -13.88
C VAL A 155 -16.13 -16.27 -14.32
N ARG A 156 -15.65 -16.97 -15.37
CA ARG A 156 -16.26 -18.25 -15.80
C ARG A 156 -16.14 -19.34 -14.75
N GLN A 157 -15.08 -19.33 -13.96
CA GLN A 157 -14.90 -20.25 -12.83
C GLN A 157 -15.78 -19.89 -11.61
N GLY A 158 -16.38 -18.70 -11.58
CA GLY A 158 -17.30 -18.30 -10.52
C GLY A 158 -16.77 -17.29 -9.52
N TYR A 159 -15.53 -16.80 -9.69
CA TYR A 159 -14.98 -15.75 -8.83
C TYR A 159 -15.69 -14.42 -9.03
N LYS A 160 -15.77 -13.64 -7.95
CA LYS A 160 -16.10 -12.22 -8.00
C LYS A 160 -14.82 -11.42 -7.98
N LEU A 161 -14.69 -10.44 -8.88
CA LEU A 161 -13.45 -9.71 -9.07
C LEU A 161 -13.52 -8.30 -8.49
N ILE A 162 -12.39 -7.86 -7.94
CA ILE A 162 -12.07 -6.45 -7.69
C ILE A 162 -10.99 -6.07 -8.71
N SER A 163 -11.23 -5.00 -9.48
CA SER A 163 -10.28 -4.49 -10.46
C SER A 163 -9.16 -3.71 -9.77
N ILE A 164 -7.92 -4.18 -9.92
CA ILE A 164 -6.73 -3.53 -9.40
C ILE A 164 -5.53 -3.69 -10.35
N PRO A 165 -5.64 -3.36 -11.64
CA PRO A 165 -4.55 -3.55 -12.58
C PRO A 165 -3.28 -2.81 -12.16
N ASP A 166 -2.18 -3.54 -12.03
CA ASP A 166 -0.87 -3.05 -11.59
C ASP A 166 -0.33 -1.92 -12.48
N GLY A 167 -0.58 -2.01 -13.78
CA GLY A 167 -0.09 -1.04 -14.76
C GLY A 167 -0.62 0.39 -14.59
N TYR A 168 -1.63 0.64 -13.73
CA TYR A 168 -2.16 1.99 -13.51
C TYR A 168 -2.85 2.22 -12.14
N LEU A 169 -2.95 1.19 -11.30
CA LEU A 169 -3.53 1.30 -9.95
C LEU A 169 -2.54 0.94 -8.83
N TYR A 170 -1.26 0.72 -9.15
CA TYR A 170 -0.23 0.52 -8.14
C TYR A 170 0.56 1.79 -7.89
N ILE A 171 0.75 2.11 -6.61
CA ILE A 171 1.69 3.12 -6.12
C ILE A 171 2.80 2.37 -5.39
N VAL A 172 4.04 2.51 -5.85
CA VAL A 172 5.22 1.98 -5.16
C VAL A 172 6.23 3.11 -5.00
N PRO A 173 6.18 3.82 -3.88
CA PRO A 173 6.96 5.03 -3.69
C PRO A 173 8.45 4.80 -3.88
N ALA A 174 9.08 5.61 -4.73
CA ALA A 174 10.52 5.60 -5.05
C ALA A 174 11.05 4.30 -5.70
N ALA A 175 10.19 3.41 -6.17
CA ALA A 175 10.61 2.14 -6.74
C ALA A 175 11.17 2.24 -8.17
N GLY A 176 10.61 3.14 -8.98
CA GLY A 176 11.01 3.34 -10.37
C GLY A 176 10.45 2.32 -11.37
N TYR A 177 9.91 1.18 -10.91
CA TYR A 177 9.28 0.17 -11.76
C TYR A 177 7.75 0.26 -11.77
N TYR A 178 7.13 0.93 -10.79
CA TYR A 178 5.74 1.33 -10.77
C TYR A 178 5.61 2.84 -10.53
N TYR A 179 4.38 3.34 -10.49
CA TYR A 179 4.13 4.76 -10.30
C TYR A 179 4.43 5.23 -8.87
N ASP A 180 4.97 6.41 -8.79
CA ASP A 180 5.11 7.15 -7.53
C ASP A 180 3.78 7.82 -7.15
N TYR A 181 3.00 8.23 -8.15
CA TYR A 181 1.66 8.79 -8.05
C TYR A 181 0.76 8.23 -9.15
N LEU A 182 -0.50 7.94 -8.83
CA LEU A 182 -1.46 7.55 -9.86
C LEU A 182 -1.72 8.67 -10.87
N ASN A 183 -1.90 8.28 -12.13
CA ASN A 183 -2.38 9.21 -13.15
C ASN A 183 -3.89 9.44 -12.97
N CYS A 184 -4.25 10.30 -12.00
CA CYS A 184 -5.64 10.57 -11.64
C CYS A 184 -6.48 11.09 -12.81
N ARG A 185 -5.87 11.84 -13.76
CA ARG A 185 -6.58 12.30 -14.96
C ARG A 185 -6.97 11.12 -15.85
N MET A 186 -6.05 10.23 -16.13
CA MET A 186 -6.34 9.04 -16.94
C MET A 186 -7.41 8.16 -16.28
N LEU A 187 -7.29 7.94 -14.96
CA LEU A 187 -8.28 7.16 -14.20
C LEU A 187 -9.66 7.82 -14.24
N TYR A 188 -9.72 9.14 -14.05
CA TYR A 188 -10.96 9.89 -14.07
C TYR A 188 -11.63 9.87 -15.44
N ASP A 189 -10.86 10.11 -16.50
CA ASP A 189 -11.39 10.28 -17.85
C ASP A 189 -11.70 8.94 -18.53
N LYS A 190 -10.92 7.86 -18.24
CA LYS A 190 -10.93 6.65 -19.07
C LYS A 190 -11.21 5.37 -18.31
N TRP A 191 -10.90 5.30 -17.02
CA TRP A 191 -11.04 4.06 -16.27
C TRP A 191 -12.39 3.99 -15.53
N THR A 192 -12.93 2.79 -15.41
CA THR A 192 -14.02 2.43 -14.50
C THR A 192 -13.71 1.07 -13.89
N PRO A 193 -14.40 0.63 -12.83
CA PRO A 193 -14.24 -0.72 -12.30
C PRO A 193 -14.46 -1.84 -13.32
N ALA A 194 -15.19 -1.57 -14.40
CA ALA A 194 -15.38 -2.52 -15.50
C ALA A 194 -14.11 -2.83 -16.29
N HIS A 195 -13.06 -1.98 -16.16
CA HIS A 195 -11.74 -2.23 -16.74
C HIS A 195 -10.91 -3.07 -15.80
N VAL A 196 -10.73 -4.35 -16.12
CA VAL A 196 -9.95 -5.31 -15.35
C VAL A 196 -8.72 -5.73 -16.15
N GLY A 197 -7.63 -5.01 -15.96
CA GLY A 197 -6.43 -5.15 -16.78
C GLY A 197 -6.70 -4.81 -18.26
N ALA A 198 -6.42 -5.74 -19.14
CA ALA A 198 -6.68 -5.60 -20.57
C ALA A 198 -8.14 -5.88 -20.96
N GLU A 199 -8.94 -6.42 -20.03
CA GLU A 199 -10.33 -6.78 -20.27
C GLU A 199 -11.29 -5.68 -19.87
N VAL A 200 -12.36 -5.52 -20.65
CA VAL A 200 -13.46 -4.60 -20.34
C VAL A 200 -14.75 -5.40 -20.22
N PHE A 201 -15.37 -5.32 -19.06
CA PHE A 201 -16.68 -5.91 -18.80
C PHE A 201 -17.80 -4.89 -19.02
N GLU A 202 -19.03 -5.35 -19.00
CA GLU A 202 -20.17 -4.44 -18.96
C GLU A 202 -20.16 -3.64 -17.65
N GLU A 203 -20.57 -2.38 -17.72
CA GLU A 203 -20.75 -1.54 -16.53
C GLU A 203 -21.72 -2.22 -15.56
N ARG A 204 -21.34 -2.29 -14.29
CA ARG A 204 -22.11 -2.96 -13.23
C ARG A 204 -22.32 -4.46 -13.43
N ALA A 205 -21.44 -5.12 -14.19
CA ALA A 205 -21.46 -6.58 -14.28
C ALA A 205 -21.42 -7.21 -12.87
N PRO A 206 -22.33 -8.16 -12.55
CA PRO A 206 -22.44 -8.72 -11.20
C PRO A 206 -21.18 -9.46 -10.71
N ALA A 207 -20.29 -9.81 -11.63
CA ALA A 207 -19.02 -10.44 -11.32
C ALA A 207 -17.94 -9.42 -10.89
N ILE A 208 -18.12 -8.14 -11.18
CA ILE A 208 -17.15 -7.08 -10.88
C ILE A 208 -17.70 -6.27 -9.69
N LEU A 209 -17.10 -6.46 -8.53
CA LEU A 209 -17.57 -5.83 -7.28
C LEU A 209 -17.15 -4.36 -7.15
N GLY A 210 -16.11 -3.97 -7.87
CA GLY A 210 -15.57 -2.62 -7.81
C GLY A 210 -14.11 -2.59 -8.22
N GLY A 211 -13.41 -1.56 -7.79
CA GLY A 211 -11.98 -1.41 -8.00
C GLY A 211 -11.27 -0.93 -6.75
N MET A 212 -9.98 -1.11 -6.72
CA MET A 212 -9.11 -0.61 -5.66
C MET A 212 -7.78 -0.15 -6.26
N PHE A 213 -6.98 0.52 -5.48
CA PHE A 213 -5.58 0.76 -5.79
C PHE A 213 -4.71 0.28 -4.61
N ALA A 214 -3.48 -0.05 -4.91
CA ALA A 214 -2.51 -0.47 -3.90
C ALA A 214 -1.48 0.62 -3.63
N VAL A 215 -1.01 0.65 -2.39
CA VAL A 215 0.18 1.40 -1.97
C VAL A 215 1.14 0.40 -1.34
N TRP A 216 2.11 -0.04 -2.12
CA TRP A 216 3.13 -0.97 -1.70
C TRP A 216 4.34 -0.21 -1.13
N ASN A 217 4.92 -0.75 -0.08
CA ASN A 217 6.02 -0.11 0.63
C ASN A 217 7.32 -0.90 0.49
N ASP A 218 7.65 -1.34 -0.71
CA ASP A 218 8.84 -2.16 -1.02
C ASP A 218 10.14 -1.49 -0.58
N HIS A 219 10.17 -0.16 -0.61
CA HIS A 219 11.28 0.66 -0.15
C HIS A 219 11.01 1.40 1.16
N VAL A 220 10.12 0.84 2.00
CA VAL A 220 9.92 1.38 3.36
C VAL A 220 11.25 1.37 4.11
N GLY A 221 11.52 2.45 4.81
CA GLY A 221 12.82 2.57 5.42
C GLY A 221 13.79 3.51 4.69
N ASN A 222 13.52 3.88 3.44
CA ASN A 222 14.37 4.71 2.60
C ASN A 222 13.97 6.20 2.60
N GLY A 223 13.53 6.72 3.74
CA GLY A 223 13.15 8.13 3.88
C GLY A 223 11.72 8.45 3.46
N ILE A 224 10.90 7.45 3.11
CA ILE A 224 9.46 7.62 2.86
C ILE A 224 8.75 7.73 4.22
N SER A 225 8.17 8.88 4.50
CA SER A 225 7.41 9.12 5.72
C SER A 225 5.91 8.81 5.53
N THR A 226 5.18 8.73 6.64
CA THR A 226 3.71 8.63 6.61
C THR A 226 3.07 9.77 5.79
N LYS A 227 3.64 10.96 5.85
CA LYS A 227 3.16 12.12 5.08
C LYS A 227 3.35 11.92 3.57
N ASP A 228 4.47 11.34 3.17
CA ASP A 228 4.74 11.01 1.76
C ASP A 228 3.74 9.98 1.24
N ILE A 229 3.36 9.01 2.06
CA ILE A 229 2.32 8.02 1.72
C ILE A 229 0.96 8.71 1.59
N HIS A 230 0.58 9.59 2.51
CA HIS A 230 -0.68 10.32 2.44
C HIS A 230 -0.77 11.21 1.20
N ASP A 231 0.30 11.91 0.83
CA ASP A 231 0.32 12.77 -0.36
C ASP A 231 0.09 11.98 -1.65
N ARG A 232 0.52 10.72 -1.70
CA ARG A 232 0.27 9.79 -2.81
C ARG A 232 -1.12 9.18 -2.79
N LEU A 233 -1.58 8.81 -1.58
CA LEU A 233 -2.84 8.11 -1.37
C LEU A 233 -4.06 8.99 -1.67
N PHE A 234 -4.12 10.23 -1.16
CA PHE A 234 -5.35 11.03 -1.17
C PHE A 234 -5.86 11.38 -2.56
N PRO A 235 -5.03 11.77 -3.54
CA PRO A 235 -5.48 11.97 -4.92
C PRO A 235 -6.14 10.72 -5.51
N GLY A 236 -5.57 9.54 -5.22
CA GLY A 236 -6.10 8.25 -5.63
C GLY A 236 -7.46 7.95 -5.01
N VAL A 237 -7.58 8.07 -3.68
CA VAL A 237 -8.85 7.85 -2.94
C VAL A 237 -9.97 8.72 -3.50
N GLN A 238 -9.71 10.02 -3.66
CA GLN A 238 -10.71 10.96 -4.16
C GLN A 238 -11.16 10.63 -5.59
N THR A 239 -10.21 10.25 -6.45
CA THR A 239 -10.50 9.91 -7.85
C THR A 239 -11.28 8.60 -7.93
N LEU A 240 -10.83 7.56 -7.24
CA LEU A 240 -11.52 6.27 -7.26
C LEU A 240 -12.91 6.35 -6.62
N ALA A 241 -13.08 7.11 -5.53
CA ALA A 241 -14.37 7.30 -4.90
C ALA A 241 -15.42 7.81 -5.90
N VAL A 242 -15.07 8.82 -6.72
CA VAL A 242 -15.96 9.32 -7.78
C VAL A 242 -16.21 8.22 -8.80
N LYS A 243 -15.20 7.51 -9.27
CA LYS A 243 -15.35 6.46 -10.29
C LYS A 243 -16.14 5.25 -9.79
N MET A 244 -15.99 4.87 -8.52
CA MET A 244 -16.81 3.83 -7.90
C MET A 244 -18.30 4.23 -7.86
N TRP A 245 -18.57 5.51 -7.58
CA TRP A 245 -19.93 6.01 -7.47
C TRP A 245 -20.60 6.20 -8.82
N THR A 246 -19.88 6.77 -9.79
CA THR A 246 -20.47 7.22 -11.07
C THR A 246 -20.21 6.28 -12.26
N GLY A 247 -19.19 5.41 -12.18
CA GLY A 247 -18.77 4.62 -13.32
C GLY A 247 -18.31 5.49 -14.50
N ALA A 248 -18.80 5.18 -15.68
CA ALA A 248 -18.54 5.94 -16.90
C ALA A 248 -19.31 7.26 -17.01
N THR A 249 -20.32 7.48 -16.14
CA THR A 249 -21.27 8.61 -16.25
C THR A 249 -20.79 9.91 -15.61
N VAL A 250 -19.47 10.07 -15.40
CA VAL A 250 -18.90 11.34 -14.91
C VAL A 250 -19.10 12.44 -15.95
N THR A 251 -19.78 13.50 -15.58
CA THR A 251 -20.06 14.64 -16.46
C THR A 251 -19.22 15.88 -16.16
N THR A 252 -18.67 15.99 -14.94
CA THR A 252 -17.79 17.07 -14.55
C THR A 252 -16.42 16.90 -15.23
N PRO A 253 -15.87 17.92 -15.93
CA PRO A 253 -14.52 17.84 -16.46
C PRO A 253 -13.46 17.61 -15.39
N TYR A 254 -12.39 16.87 -15.72
CA TYR A 254 -11.33 16.59 -14.75
C TYR A 254 -10.73 17.84 -14.09
N ASP A 255 -10.51 18.90 -14.85
CA ASP A 255 -9.91 20.14 -14.30
C ASP A 255 -10.77 20.78 -13.22
N GLU A 256 -12.08 20.76 -13.40
CA GLU A 256 -13.03 21.23 -12.38
C GLU A 256 -13.06 20.29 -11.17
N PHE A 257 -13.06 18.98 -11.39
CA PHE A 257 -12.94 17.98 -10.34
C PHE A 257 -11.62 18.16 -9.55
N ASP A 258 -10.50 18.38 -10.23
CA ASP A 258 -9.18 18.55 -9.62
C ASP A 258 -9.11 19.78 -8.71
N VAL A 259 -9.74 20.88 -9.14
CA VAL A 259 -9.89 22.08 -8.29
C VAL A 259 -10.72 21.77 -7.04
N ARG A 260 -11.87 21.09 -7.22
CA ARG A 260 -12.74 20.75 -6.10
C ARG A 260 -12.08 19.78 -5.10
N ARG A 261 -11.44 18.72 -5.59
CA ARG A 261 -10.77 17.77 -4.69
C ARG A 261 -9.62 18.39 -3.90
N LYS A 262 -8.89 19.33 -4.49
CA LYS A 262 -7.82 20.08 -3.80
C LYS A 262 -8.36 21.04 -2.73
N ALA A 263 -9.58 21.54 -2.91
CA ALA A 263 -10.25 22.37 -1.92
C ALA A 263 -10.84 21.54 -0.76
N LEU A 264 -11.19 20.28 -1.01
CA LEU A 264 -11.54 19.33 0.04
C LEU A 264 -10.26 18.96 0.79
N SER A 265 -10.22 19.28 2.06
CA SER A 265 -9.09 18.91 2.88
C SER A 265 -9.03 17.40 3.12
N GLU A 266 -7.85 16.90 3.30
CA GLU A 266 -7.59 15.60 3.92
C GLU A 266 -8.21 15.58 5.34
N ALA A 267 -8.14 14.44 6.01
CA ALA A 267 -8.62 14.36 7.39
C ALA A 267 -7.99 15.44 8.29
N PRO A 268 -8.71 15.97 9.27
CA PRO A 268 -8.17 16.95 10.21
C PRO A 268 -6.86 16.44 10.84
N GLY A 269 -5.82 17.27 10.78
CA GLY A 269 -4.49 16.93 11.29
C GLY A 269 -3.51 16.37 10.26
N VAL A 270 -3.96 15.86 9.11
CA VAL A 270 -3.10 15.36 8.01
C VAL A 270 -3.11 16.22 6.76
N ASN A 271 -4.01 17.20 6.66
CA ASN A 271 -4.09 18.09 5.51
C ASN A 271 -2.83 18.96 5.38
N GLN A 272 -1.91 18.55 4.54
CA GLN A 272 -0.69 19.29 4.27
C GLN A 272 -0.96 20.48 3.32
N ALA A 273 -1.84 20.28 2.34
CA ALA A 273 -2.16 21.31 1.34
C ALA A 273 -3.01 22.46 1.91
N GLY A 274 -3.84 22.18 2.91
CA GLY A 274 -4.71 23.20 3.52
C GLY A 274 -4.04 24.04 4.61
N ARG A 275 -2.90 23.61 5.13
CA ARG A 275 -2.17 24.33 6.19
C ARG A 275 -1.25 25.41 5.65
N ILE A 276 -0.62 25.12 4.53
CA ILE A 276 0.28 26.03 3.85
C ILE A 276 -0.05 25.88 2.37
N GLY A 277 -0.71 26.89 1.82
CA GLY A 277 -1.17 26.84 0.43
C GLY A 277 -0.04 26.41 -0.51
N ARG A 278 -0.34 25.57 -1.49
CA ARG A 278 0.59 25.13 -2.55
C ARG A 278 0.99 26.28 -3.49
N GLY A 279 0.84 27.52 -3.09
CA GLY A 279 0.96 28.71 -3.92
C GLY A 279 2.31 29.39 -3.93
N GLY A 280 3.41 28.77 -3.53
CA GLY A 280 4.75 29.33 -3.69
C GLY A 280 5.01 30.63 -2.95
N GLY A 281 4.34 30.89 -1.85
CA GLY A 281 4.57 32.09 -1.03
C GLY A 281 5.65 31.88 0.04
N LEU A 282 6.28 32.98 0.45
CA LEU A 282 7.16 33.01 1.61
C LEU A 282 6.34 32.68 2.86
N VAL A 283 6.67 31.57 3.52
CA VAL A 283 5.95 31.07 4.70
C VAL A 283 6.51 31.67 5.99
N TYR A 284 7.82 31.85 6.02
CA TYR A 284 8.55 32.39 7.16
C TYR A 284 9.86 33.02 6.72
N SER A 285 10.23 34.13 7.32
CA SER A 285 11.52 34.79 7.15
C SER A 285 11.95 35.42 8.47
N GLN A 286 13.22 35.30 8.80
CA GLN A 286 13.82 35.93 9.96
C GLN A 286 15.19 36.49 9.54
N ALA A 287 15.42 37.76 9.81
CA ALA A 287 16.64 38.45 9.38
C ALA A 287 17.90 38.06 10.16
N ALA A 288 17.75 37.59 11.40
CA ALA A 288 18.82 37.01 12.21
C ALA A 288 18.26 35.89 13.08
N VAL A 289 18.97 34.79 13.16
CA VAL A 289 18.56 33.59 13.91
C VAL A 289 19.64 33.25 14.90
N ASP A 290 19.28 33.19 16.18
CA ASP A 290 20.16 32.67 17.21
C ASP A 290 19.95 31.14 17.35
N ALA A 291 20.96 30.45 17.90
CA ALA A 291 20.88 29.02 18.17
C ALA A 291 19.64 28.72 19.05
N GLY A 292 18.81 27.79 18.58
CA GLY A 292 17.57 27.39 19.26
C GLY A 292 16.33 28.23 18.91
N SER A 293 16.41 29.17 17.97
CA SER A 293 15.23 29.87 17.44
C SER A 293 14.30 28.87 16.75
N GLY A 294 13.02 28.91 17.05
CA GLY A 294 11.99 28.09 16.42
C GLY A 294 11.19 28.82 15.36
N THR A 295 10.68 28.11 14.38
CA THR A 295 9.68 28.66 13.48
C THR A 295 8.29 28.64 14.12
N PRO A 296 7.38 29.57 13.79
CA PRO A 296 6.01 29.56 14.32
C PRO A 296 5.16 28.42 13.74
N HIS A 297 5.65 27.73 12.75
CA HIS A 297 4.97 26.64 12.06
C HIS A 297 5.40 25.28 12.62
N ARG A 298 4.43 24.45 13.00
CA ARG A 298 4.70 23.07 13.45
C ARG A 298 5.00 22.13 12.29
N GLU A 299 4.49 22.43 11.10
CA GLU A 299 4.61 21.60 9.92
C GLU A 299 4.71 22.49 8.66
N ILE A 300 5.47 22.03 7.69
CA ILE A 300 5.58 22.61 6.34
C ILE A 300 5.12 21.53 5.36
N GLY A 301 4.24 21.89 4.42
CA GLY A 301 3.76 20.96 3.39
C GLY A 301 4.84 20.61 2.37
N TYR A 302 4.54 19.65 1.49
CA TYR A 302 5.45 19.19 0.44
C TYR A 302 5.79 20.30 -0.55
N GLY A 303 7.01 20.20 -1.11
CA GLY A 303 7.52 21.18 -2.08
C GLY A 303 7.97 22.48 -1.43
N TYR A 304 8.54 22.41 -0.24
CA TYR A 304 9.14 23.58 0.41
C TYR A 304 10.59 23.78 0.00
N ARG A 305 11.03 25.04 0.11
CA ARG A 305 12.40 25.48 -0.05
C ARG A 305 12.84 26.20 1.22
N VAL A 306 14.03 25.91 1.69
CA VAL A 306 14.65 26.57 2.84
C VAL A 306 15.94 27.24 2.34
N GLU A 307 16.09 28.50 2.63
CA GLU A 307 17.28 29.30 2.28
C GLU A 307 17.87 29.90 3.54
N PHE A 308 19.20 29.85 3.65
CA PHE A 308 19.95 30.43 4.74
C PHE A 308 21.12 31.28 4.17
N ASP A 309 21.28 32.43 4.71
CA ASP A 309 22.52 33.19 4.58
C ASP A 309 23.35 33.01 5.85
N ILE A 310 24.49 32.33 5.74
CA ILE A 310 25.36 32.04 6.88
C ILE A 310 26.55 32.96 6.83
N VAL A 311 26.75 33.74 7.88
CA VAL A 311 27.84 34.73 7.97
C VAL A 311 28.74 34.35 9.13
N GLY A 312 30.05 34.12 8.86
CA GLY A 312 31.09 34.03 9.89
C GLY A 312 31.10 32.71 10.66
N ALA A 313 30.65 31.64 10.06
CA ALA A 313 30.71 30.31 10.70
C ALA A 313 32.14 29.73 10.63
N ASP A 314 32.78 29.55 11.77
CA ASP A 314 33.81 28.54 11.93
C ASP A 314 33.12 27.19 11.89
N GLU A 315 33.26 26.50 10.77
CA GLU A 315 32.44 25.33 10.40
C GLU A 315 32.81 24.12 11.26
N GLU A 316 32.11 23.90 12.37
CA GLU A 316 32.10 22.61 13.03
C GLU A 316 31.21 21.66 12.24
N ARG A 317 31.85 20.63 11.63
CA ARG A 317 31.15 19.55 10.91
C ARG A 317 30.10 18.90 11.81
N GLY A 318 28.89 18.80 11.30
CA GLY A 318 27.77 18.19 12.00
C GLY A 318 26.90 19.16 12.78
N THR A 319 27.22 20.45 12.81
CA THR A 319 26.36 21.46 13.41
C THR A 319 25.01 21.50 12.68
N ALA A 320 23.93 21.33 13.43
CA ALA A 320 22.59 21.41 12.86
C ALA A 320 22.22 22.86 12.53
N LEU A 321 21.93 23.12 11.28
CA LEU A 321 21.42 24.40 10.78
C LEU A 321 19.91 24.52 10.98
N PHE A 322 19.21 23.41 10.84
CA PHE A 322 17.78 23.32 11.02
C PHE A 322 17.44 21.91 11.50
N SER A 323 16.53 21.81 12.45
CA SER A 323 16.05 20.51 12.91
C SER A 323 14.53 20.53 13.13
N SER A 324 13.92 19.40 12.81
CA SER A 324 12.53 19.09 13.07
C SER A 324 12.42 17.64 13.58
N PRO A 325 11.24 17.18 14.03
CA PRO A 325 11.05 15.78 14.35
C PRO A 325 11.36 14.82 13.20
N ASP A 326 11.23 15.28 11.95
CA ASP A 326 11.33 14.45 10.74
C ASP A 326 12.64 14.63 9.97
N ALA A 327 13.38 15.73 10.20
CA ALA A 327 14.57 16.04 9.41
C ALA A 327 15.58 16.90 10.17
N VAL A 328 16.86 16.67 9.89
CA VAL A 328 17.96 17.54 10.32
C VAL A 328 18.74 17.98 9.09
N LEU A 329 18.98 19.27 8.99
CA LEU A 329 19.88 19.88 8.01
C LEU A 329 21.15 20.27 8.77
N SER A 330 22.31 19.78 8.35
CA SER A 330 23.60 20.08 9.01
C SER A 330 24.71 20.30 8.00
N PHE A 331 25.79 20.95 8.42
CA PHE A 331 27.02 20.96 7.62
C PHE A 331 27.54 19.54 7.43
N GLY A 332 27.70 19.10 6.18
CA GLY A 332 28.19 17.79 5.82
C GLY A 332 29.72 17.75 5.67
N PRO A 333 30.33 16.55 5.54
CA PRO A 333 31.71 16.41 5.13
C PRO A 333 31.83 16.83 3.66
N GLY A 334 32.14 18.10 3.42
CA GLY A 334 32.26 18.62 2.07
C GLY A 334 33.51 18.13 1.35
N THR A 335 33.39 17.76 0.10
CA THR A 335 34.47 17.75 -0.88
C THR A 335 34.67 19.18 -1.39
N GLY A 336 35.34 20.01 -0.62
CA GLY A 336 35.97 21.25 -1.12
C GLY A 336 35.11 22.49 -1.37
N HIS A 337 33.80 22.43 -1.36
CA HIS A 337 32.86 23.58 -1.33
C HIS A 337 31.54 23.13 -0.67
N ASP A 338 31.32 23.59 0.52
CA ASP A 338 30.08 23.85 1.27
C ASP A 338 28.85 23.00 0.92
N GLY A 339 28.89 21.70 1.21
CA GLY A 339 27.77 20.81 1.08
C GLY A 339 26.89 20.84 2.33
N VAL A 340 25.61 21.19 2.19
CA VAL A 340 24.60 21.02 3.23
C VAL A 340 24.02 19.62 3.16
N LEU A 341 24.06 18.89 4.27
CA LEU A 341 23.55 17.53 4.35
C LEU A 341 22.17 17.54 5.02
N ALA A 342 21.16 17.11 4.30
CA ALA A 342 19.83 16.89 4.86
C ALA A 342 19.70 15.43 5.34
N ARG A 343 19.27 15.23 6.58
CA ARG A 343 18.96 13.91 7.14
C ARG A 343 17.51 13.88 7.59
N ARG A 344 16.76 12.89 7.13
CA ARG A 344 15.48 12.52 7.73
C ARG A 344 15.71 11.58 8.90
N LEU A 345 15.08 11.83 10.02
CA LEU A 345 15.09 10.95 11.18
C LEU A 345 13.83 10.05 11.16
N PRO A 346 13.94 8.76 11.42
CA PRO A 346 15.12 7.96 11.82
C PRO A 346 15.97 7.45 10.65
N GLN A 347 15.75 7.87 9.43
CA GLN A 347 16.40 7.32 8.25
C GLN A 347 17.11 8.40 7.43
N TYR A 348 18.20 8.01 6.78
CA TYR A 348 19.13 8.91 6.11
C TYR A 348 18.74 9.11 4.65
N LEU A 349 18.36 10.32 4.25
CA LEU A 349 18.30 10.72 2.85
C LEU A 349 19.44 11.71 2.58
N LEU A 350 20.42 11.29 1.77
CA LEU A 350 21.42 12.19 1.22
C LEU A 350 20.80 12.85 -0.01
N VAL A 351 20.48 14.14 0.08
CA VAL A 351 20.09 14.94 -1.07
C VAL A 351 21.33 15.70 -1.53
N PRO A 352 21.87 15.42 -2.72
CA PRO A 352 22.89 16.30 -3.30
C PRO A 352 22.26 17.65 -3.58
N CYS A 353 22.89 18.72 -3.09
CA CYS A 353 22.59 20.07 -3.58
C CYS A 353 23.12 20.19 -5.00
N ALA A 354 22.27 20.55 -5.96
CA ALA A 354 22.65 20.92 -7.32
C ALA A 354 23.18 22.36 -7.36
#